data_2d7c947997f1695cce317842d0cebb4f
#
_entry.id   2d7c947997f1695cce317842d0cebb4f
#
_cell.length_a   1.000
_cell.length_b   1.000
_cell.length_c   1.000
_cell.angle_alpha   90.00
_cell.angle_beta   90.00
_cell.angle_gamma   90.00
#
_symmetry.space_group_name_H-M   'P 1'
#
loop_
_entity.id
_entity.type
_entity.pdbx_description
1 polymer ?
#
loop_
_entity_poly.entity_id
_entity_poly.type
_entity_poly.pdbx_seq_one_letter_code
_entity_poly.pdbx_strand_id
1 'polypeptide(L)'
;VATATPTPKKKSNRLGLELPVYRGSKTTLCAGCGHNAISERIIDACFSMGVDPTKVVKLSGIGCSSKSPAYFLGSSHGFNSVHGRMPSVGTGALLANKHLVAIGVSGDGDTGAIGIGQFVHLMRRNIPMIYIIEDNGCYGLTKGQFSPTADMGSTLKTGVVNDLPPIDTCALAIQLGATFVARSFSGDKKQLTAVLKAAIGHRGTAMIDVLSPCVTFNDHEGSTKSYAYVKSHDDPLEELDFVPYFEDINVDYEPGTTQEVR
;
A
#
# COMPACT_ATOMS: atom_id res chain seq x y z
N VAL A 1 42.57 -6.87 31.34
CA VAL A 1 41.66 -5.78 30.94
C VAL A 1 40.84 -6.31 29.79
N ALA A 2 39.56 -6.63 30.06
CA ALA A 2 38.64 -7.10 29.04
C ALA A 2 38.19 -5.89 28.20
N THR A 3 38.58 -5.84 26.95
CA THR A 3 38.07 -4.85 25.98
C THR A 3 36.63 -5.20 25.64
N ALA A 4 35.70 -4.37 26.13
CA ALA A 4 34.29 -4.47 25.78
C ALA A 4 34.14 -4.23 24.27
N THR A 5 33.64 -5.23 23.56
CA THR A 5 33.27 -5.14 22.13
C THR A 5 32.17 -4.06 22.01
N PRO A 6 32.32 -3.01 21.19
CA PRO A 6 31.30 -1.99 21.06
C PRO A 6 30.02 -2.62 20.51
N THR A 7 28.94 -2.50 21.26
CA THR A 7 27.61 -2.92 20.83
C THR A 7 27.26 -2.12 19.56
N PRO A 8 26.84 -2.75 18.45
CA PRO A 8 26.51 -2.03 17.24
C PRO A 8 25.40 -1.01 17.53
N LYS A 9 25.65 0.27 17.21
CA LYS A 9 24.64 1.33 17.38
C LYS A 9 23.42 0.95 16.58
N LYS A 10 22.28 0.75 17.25
CA LYS A 10 21.01 0.51 16.60
C LYS A 10 20.68 1.70 15.69
N LYS A 11 20.33 1.42 14.44
CA LYS A 11 20.03 2.46 13.45
C LYS A 11 18.69 3.12 13.83
N SER A 12 18.73 4.38 14.26
CA SER A 12 17.55 5.21 14.48
C SER A 12 17.28 6.12 13.28
N ASN A 13 16.05 6.53 13.08
CA ASN A 13 15.67 7.51 12.07
C ASN A 13 15.90 8.97 12.57
N ARG A 14 15.47 9.96 11.76
CA ARG A 14 15.62 11.40 12.08
C ARG A 14 14.87 11.86 13.34
N LEU A 15 13.91 11.08 13.83
CA LEU A 15 13.21 11.32 15.10
C LEU A 15 13.89 10.64 16.29
N GLY A 16 15.00 9.92 16.08
CA GLY A 16 15.65 9.12 17.09
C GLY A 16 14.93 7.82 17.42
N LEU A 17 13.90 7.44 16.63
CA LEU A 17 13.13 6.22 16.83
C LEU A 17 13.78 5.04 16.11
N GLU A 18 13.77 3.86 16.75
CA GLU A 18 14.27 2.61 16.16
C GLU A 18 13.18 1.91 15.33
N LEU A 19 13.58 1.10 14.35
CA LEU A 19 12.66 0.36 13.47
C LEU A 19 11.60 -0.49 14.23
N PRO A 20 11.90 -1.15 15.36
CA PRO A 20 10.89 -1.91 16.10
C PRO A 20 9.68 -1.09 16.56
N VAL A 21 9.83 0.23 16.77
CA VAL A 21 8.72 1.13 17.15
C VAL A 21 7.66 1.23 16.03
N TYR A 22 8.07 0.98 14.79
CA TYR A 22 7.19 1.00 13.62
C TYR A 22 6.49 -0.33 13.34
N ARG A 23 6.79 -1.37 14.11
CA ARG A 23 6.13 -2.66 13.98
C ARG A 23 4.81 -2.69 14.75
N GLY A 24 3.90 -3.51 14.27
CA GLY A 24 2.65 -3.84 14.95
C GLY A 24 2.67 -5.28 15.49
N SER A 25 1.51 -5.87 15.54
CA SER A 25 1.32 -7.27 15.94
C SER A 25 1.90 -8.25 14.92
N LYS A 26 2.15 -9.49 15.36
CA LYS A 26 2.50 -10.57 14.42
C LYS A 26 1.34 -10.83 13.46
N THR A 27 1.66 -10.98 12.17
CA THR A 27 0.66 -11.25 11.14
C THR A 27 -0.09 -12.57 11.36
N THR A 28 -1.38 -12.57 11.04
CA THR A 28 -2.25 -13.75 10.99
C THR A 28 -2.72 -14.05 9.56
N LEU A 29 -2.14 -13.38 8.56
CA LEU A 29 -2.37 -13.67 7.14
C LEU A 29 -1.66 -14.97 6.73
N CYS A 30 -2.05 -15.50 5.57
CA CYS A 30 -1.41 -16.70 5.01
C CYS A 30 0.09 -16.48 4.79
N ALA A 31 0.88 -17.55 4.93
CA ALA A 31 2.28 -17.51 4.53
C ALA A 31 2.39 -17.26 3.02
N GLY A 32 3.23 -16.31 2.61
CA GLY A 32 3.38 -15.93 1.20
C GLY A 32 2.30 -14.95 0.68
N CYS A 33 1.31 -14.57 1.48
CA CYS A 33 0.33 -13.56 1.09
C CYS A 33 1.00 -12.21 0.78
N GLY A 34 0.64 -11.59 -0.34
CA GLY A 34 1.20 -10.30 -0.77
C GLY A 34 0.98 -9.17 0.24
N HIS A 35 -0.12 -9.18 0.97
CA HIS A 35 -0.42 -8.18 2.01
C HIS A 35 0.65 -8.10 3.11
N ASN A 36 1.34 -9.22 3.41
CA ASN A 36 2.45 -9.21 4.37
C ASN A 36 3.60 -8.33 3.88
N ALA A 37 3.95 -8.44 2.59
CA ALA A 37 5.00 -7.62 2.00
C ALA A 37 4.63 -6.13 2.00
N ILE A 38 3.37 -5.79 1.72
CA ILE A 38 2.88 -4.40 1.75
C ILE A 38 3.02 -3.82 3.15
N SER A 39 2.60 -4.54 4.20
CA SER A 39 2.75 -4.11 5.59
C SER A 39 4.21 -3.82 5.97
N GLU A 40 5.16 -4.66 5.55
CA GLU A 40 6.59 -4.43 5.77
C GLU A 40 7.10 -3.19 5.01
N ARG A 41 6.62 -2.94 3.79
CA ARG A 41 7.03 -1.73 3.02
C ARG A 41 6.46 -0.45 3.63
N ILE A 42 5.25 -0.48 4.19
CA ILE A 42 4.69 0.65 4.95
C ILE A 42 5.58 0.96 6.16
N ILE A 43 6.04 -0.06 6.90
CA ILE A 43 6.98 0.11 8.02
C ILE A 43 8.26 0.79 7.55
N ASP A 44 8.89 0.28 6.48
CA ASP A 44 10.15 0.82 5.97
C ASP A 44 10.00 2.26 5.47
N ALA A 45 8.93 2.55 4.74
CA ALA A 45 8.65 3.90 4.24
C ALA A 45 8.42 4.89 5.40
N CYS A 46 7.57 4.55 6.36
CA CYS A 46 7.29 5.40 7.52
C CYS A 46 8.53 5.61 8.37
N PHE A 47 9.35 4.56 8.58
CA PHE A 47 10.61 4.67 9.31
C PHE A 47 11.60 5.61 8.61
N SER A 48 11.83 5.41 7.31
CA SER A 48 12.78 6.21 6.54
C SER A 48 12.35 7.68 6.41
N MET A 49 11.04 7.91 6.24
CA MET A 49 10.47 9.26 6.19
C MET A 49 10.38 9.93 7.58
N GLY A 50 10.68 9.20 8.66
CA GLY A 50 10.56 9.70 10.02
C GLY A 50 9.14 10.14 10.37
N VAL A 51 8.15 9.34 9.98
CA VAL A 51 6.76 9.58 10.38
C VAL A 51 6.60 9.24 11.85
N ASP A 52 6.07 10.16 12.65
CA ASP A 52 5.77 9.90 14.07
C ASP A 52 4.55 8.96 14.17
N PRO A 53 4.70 7.72 14.68
CA PRO A 53 3.59 6.78 14.76
C PRO A 53 2.40 7.30 15.58
N THR A 54 2.64 8.16 16.57
CA THR A 54 1.57 8.72 17.42
C THR A 54 0.72 9.77 16.71
N LYS A 55 1.20 10.27 15.56
CA LYS A 55 0.48 11.21 14.70
C LYS A 55 -0.18 10.54 13.50
N VAL A 56 -0.21 9.21 13.47
CA VAL A 56 -0.83 8.45 12.40
C VAL A 56 -2.21 7.95 12.82
N VAL A 57 -3.17 8.03 11.92
CA VAL A 57 -4.43 7.29 12.00
C VAL A 57 -4.46 6.24 10.90
N LYS A 58 -4.54 4.97 11.29
CA LYS A 58 -4.69 3.83 10.39
C LYS A 58 -6.16 3.52 10.21
N LEU A 59 -6.54 3.22 8.98
CA LEU A 59 -7.93 2.92 8.65
C LEU A 59 -8.00 1.64 7.82
N SER A 60 -9.07 0.89 8.00
CA SER A 60 -9.38 -0.27 7.17
C SER A 60 -10.88 -0.44 7.00
N GLY A 61 -11.25 -1.19 5.96
CA GLY A 61 -12.60 -1.69 5.77
C GLY A 61 -12.75 -3.12 6.29
N ILE A 62 -13.29 -4.03 5.46
CA ILE A 62 -13.51 -5.44 5.78
C ILE A 62 -12.82 -6.32 4.72
N GLY A 63 -12.28 -7.44 5.15
CA GLY A 63 -11.59 -8.43 4.31
C GLY A 63 -10.24 -8.84 4.90
N CYS A 64 -9.43 -9.57 4.14
CA CYS A 64 -8.06 -9.93 4.56
C CYS A 64 -7.19 -8.68 4.76
N SER A 65 -7.32 -7.70 3.88
CA SER A 65 -6.65 -6.40 3.93
C SER A 65 -6.97 -5.62 5.21
N SER A 66 -8.15 -5.81 5.80
CA SER A 66 -8.53 -5.12 7.04
C SER A 66 -7.69 -5.51 8.26
N LYS A 67 -6.93 -6.60 8.15
CA LYS A 67 -5.98 -7.02 9.20
C LYS A 67 -4.65 -6.29 9.10
N SER A 68 -4.25 -5.84 7.90
CA SER A 68 -2.94 -5.22 7.64
C SER A 68 -2.61 -4.05 8.60
N PRO A 69 -3.54 -3.14 8.94
CA PRO A 69 -3.24 -2.06 9.90
C PRO A 69 -2.83 -2.53 11.29
N ALA A 70 -3.13 -3.75 11.69
CA ALA A 70 -2.65 -4.30 12.96
C ALA A 70 -1.15 -4.64 12.95
N TYR A 71 -0.54 -4.79 11.78
CA TYR A 71 0.83 -5.32 11.63
C TYR A 71 1.90 -4.23 11.52
N PHE A 72 1.52 -2.98 11.35
CA PHE A 72 2.43 -1.83 11.31
C PHE A 72 2.00 -0.74 12.28
N LEU A 73 2.94 0.13 12.66
CA LEU A 73 2.74 1.32 13.51
C LEU A 73 1.86 1.04 14.74
N GLY A 74 2.32 0.13 15.62
CA GLY A 74 1.53 -0.34 16.76
C GLY A 74 1.07 0.77 17.73
N SER A 75 1.79 1.89 17.80
CA SER A 75 1.47 3.03 18.67
C SER A 75 0.57 4.08 18.03
N SER A 76 0.04 3.83 16.82
CA SER A 76 -0.85 4.76 16.12
C SER A 76 -2.32 4.57 16.50
N HIS A 77 -3.14 5.59 16.20
CA HIS A 77 -4.60 5.45 16.26
C HIS A 77 -5.10 4.51 15.17
N GLY A 78 -6.26 3.88 15.37
CA GLY A 78 -6.81 2.97 14.37
C GLY A 78 -8.32 2.91 14.38
N PHE A 79 -8.90 2.85 13.17
CA PHE A 79 -10.32 2.60 12.94
C PHE A 79 -10.49 1.44 11.96
N ASN A 80 -11.18 0.40 12.39
CA ASN A 80 -11.71 -0.61 11.48
C ASN A 80 -13.16 -0.24 11.19
N SER A 81 -13.43 0.18 9.96
CA SER A 81 -14.76 0.66 9.56
C SER A 81 -15.66 -0.47 9.05
N VAL A 82 -16.93 -0.18 8.88
CA VAL A 82 -17.87 -1.03 8.15
C VAL A 82 -17.41 -1.18 6.71
N HIS A 83 -17.74 -2.30 6.09
CA HIS A 83 -17.35 -2.68 4.72
C HIS A 83 -17.58 -1.54 3.72
N GLY A 84 -16.52 -1.15 3.03
CA GLY A 84 -16.52 -0.08 2.04
C GLY A 84 -16.66 1.34 2.60
N ARG A 85 -16.59 1.55 3.93
CA ARG A 85 -16.82 2.89 4.54
C ARG A 85 -15.53 3.56 5.05
N MET A 86 -14.40 2.94 4.86
CA MET A 86 -13.10 3.50 5.26
C MET A 86 -12.88 4.96 4.77
N PRO A 87 -13.19 5.33 3.51
CA PRO A 87 -12.98 6.69 3.04
C PRO A 87 -13.76 7.74 3.81
N SER A 88 -14.99 7.43 4.22
CA SER A 88 -15.83 8.34 5.03
C SER A 88 -15.30 8.50 6.44
N VAL A 89 -14.89 7.39 7.08
CA VAL A 89 -14.30 7.44 8.43
C VAL A 89 -13.00 8.22 8.40
N GLY A 90 -12.13 7.98 7.39
CA GLY A 90 -10.88 8.72 7.19
C GLY A 90 -11.12 10.22 6.98
N THR A 91 -12.11 10.56 6.15
CA THR A 91 -12.53 11.96 5.95
C THR A 91 -12.91 12.61 7.27
N GLY A 92 -13.74 11.95 8.07
CA GLY A 92 -14.15 12.44 9.39
C GLY A 92 -12.99 12.61 10.35
N ALA A 93 -12.10 11.63 10.44
CA ALA A 93 -10.92 11.68 11.30
C ALA A 93 -10.00 12.87 10.96
N LEU A 94 -9.72 13.10 9.66
CA LEU A 94 -8.89 14.22 9.20
C LEU A 94 -9.56 15.58 9.35
N LEU A 95 -10.88 15.65 9.24
CA LEU A 95 -11.62 16.90 9.55
C LEU A 95 -11.57 17.22 11.04
N ALA A 96 -11.64 16.20 11.89
CA ALA A 96 -11.54 16.36 13.34
C ALA A 96 -10.12 16.74 13.80
N ASN A 97 -9.09 16.19 13.14
CA ASN A 97 -7.70 16.53 13.43
C ASN A 97 -6.84 16.54 12.15
N LYS A 98 -6.58 17.74 11.65
CA LYS A 98 -5.80 17.99 10.41
C LYS A 98 -4.29 17.72 10.53
N HIS A 99 -3.79 17.45 11.73
CA HIS A 99 -2.38 17.16 11.98
C HIS A 99 -2.06 15.66 11.89
N LEU A 100 -3.08 14.82 11.69
CA LEU A 100 -2.90 13.38 11.52
C LEU A 100 -2.45 13.04 10.10
N VAL A 101 -1.58 12.05 10.00
CA VAL A 101 -1.28 11.36 8.75
C VAL A 101 -2.22 10.16 8.65
N ALA A 102 -3.08 10.14 7.65
CA ALA A 102 -4.02 9.04 7.46
C ALA A 102 -3.47 8.00 6.48
N ILE A 103 -3.39 6.75 6.91
CA ILE A 103 -3.02 5.59 6.08
C ILE A 103 -4.18 4.61 6.10
N GLY A 104 -4.87 4.49 4.98
CA GLY A 104 -5.98 3.55 4.81
C GLY A 104 -5.57 2.36 3.95
N VAL A 105 -5.90 1.15 4.41
CA VAL A 105 -5.68 -0.09 3.68
C VAL A 105 -7.02 -0.76 3.43
N SER A 106 -7.33 -1.02 2.17
CA SER A 106 -8.57 -1.63 1.71
C SER A 106 -8.27 -2.76 0.72
N GLY A 107 -9.13 -3.73 0.63
CA GLY A 107 -9.09 -4.69 -0.47
C GLY A 107 -9.76 -4.15 -1.72
N ASP A 108 -9.48 -4.77 -2.84
CA ASP A 108 -10.09 -4.47 -4.13
C ASP A 108 -11.61 -4.67 -4.11
N GLY A 109 -12.10 -5.73 -3.47
CA GLY A 109 -13.53 -5.95 -3.26
C GLY A 109 -14.18 -4.93 -2.31
N ASP A 110 -13.50 -4.57 -1.23
CA ASP A 110 -13.96 -3.54 -0.29
C ASP A 110 -14.05 -2.17 -0.96
N THR A 111 -13.10 -1.85 -1.85
CA THR A 111 -13.04 -0.58 -2.59
C THR A 111 -13.97 -0.57 -3.80
N GLY A 112 -13.80 -1.52 -4.70
CA GLY A 112 -14.38 -1.50 -6.05
C GLY A 112 -15.82 -1.99 -6.14
N ALA A 113 -16.33 -2.72 -5.13
CA ALA A 113 -17.72 -3.12 -5.06
C ALA A 113 -18.49 -2.28 -4.05
N ILE A 114 -18.51 -2.72 -2.79
CA ILE A 114 -19.38 -2.12 -1.76
C ILE A 114 -18.96 -0.68 -1.41
N GLY A 115 -17.68 -0.35 -1.59
CA GLY A 115 -17.09 0.95 -1.28
C GLY A 115 -16.99 1.93 -2.44
N ILE A 116 -17.40 1.55 -3.65
CA ILE A 116 -17.12 2.35 -4.85
C ILE A 116 -17.59 3.81 -4.75
N GLY A 117 -18.78 4.06 -4.22
CA GLY A 117 -19.29 5.42 -4.02
C GLY A 117 -18.45 6.21 -3.01
N GLN A 118 -17.91 5.56 -1.99
CA GLN A 118 -17.03 6.19 -1.00
C GLN A 118 -15.67 6.53 -1.60
N PHE A 119 -15.12 5.63 -2.41
CA PHE A 119 -13.89 5.82 -3.18
C PHE A 119 -14.01 7.01 -4.13
N VAL A 120 -15.08 7.06 -4.94
CA VAL A 120 -15.37 8.19 -5.85
C VAL A 120 -15.35 9.52 -5.11
N HIS A 121 -16.03 9.60 -3.98
CA HIS A 121 -16.12 10.85 -3.23
C HIS A 121 -14.84 11.22 -2.48
N LEU A 122 -14.01 10.25 -2.08
CA LEU A 122 -12.68 10.51 -1.53
C LEU A 122 -11.78 11.18 -2.58
N MET A 123 -11.70 10.61 -3.79
CA MET A 123 -10.90 11.16 -4.89
C MET A 123 -11.35 12.59 -5.23
N ARG A 124 -12.65 12.81 -5.43
CA ARG A 124 -13.21 14.14 -5.73
C ARG A 124 -12.92 15.20 -4.67
N ARG A 125 -12.86 14.82 -3.40
CA ARG A 125 -12.59 15.74 -2.28
C ARG A 125 -11.11 16.00 -2.10
N ASN A 126 -10.25 15.15 -2.68
CA ASN A 126 -8.80 15.20 -2.54
C ASN A 126 -8.34 15.31 -1.08
N ILE A 127 -8.94 14.54 -0.20
CA ILE A 127 -8.61 14.51 1.23
C ILE A 127 -7.18 13.98 1.40
N PRO A 128 -6.32 14.58 2.23
CA PRO A 128 -4.91 14.20 2.37
C PRO A 128 -4.76 12.85 3.09
N MET A 129 -5.01 11.77 2.35
CA MET A 129 -5.02 10.40 2.82
C MET A 129 -4.23 9.50 1.86
N ILE A 130 -3.37 8.66 2.41
CA ILE A 130 -2.74 7.57 1.67
C ILE A 130 -3.74 6.42 1.63
N TYR A 131 -4.26 6.12 0.45
CA TYR A 131 -5.26 5.08 0.21
C TYR A 131 -4.62 3.93 -0.55
N ILE A 132 -4.41 2.81 0.13
CA ILE A 132 -3.75 1.62 -0.42
C ILE A 132 -4.81 0.55 -0.69
N ILE A 133 -4.87 0.10 -1.94
CA ILE A 133 -5.67 -1.05 -2.35
C ILE A 133 -4.76 -2.27 -2.40
N GLU A 134 -5.04 -3.28 -1.60
CA GLU A 134 -4.39 -4.59 -1.68
C GLU A 134 -5.17 -5.46 -2.66
N ASP A 135 -4.85 -5.31 -3.97
CA ASP A 135 -5.56 -5.94 -5.08
C ASP A 135 -5.10 -7.38 -5.31
N ASN A 136 -5.99 -8.33 -5.05
CA ASN A 136 -5.74 -9.76 -5.27
C ASN A 136 -6.79 -10.45 -6.17
N GLY A 137 -7.74 -9.72 -6.73
CA GLY A 137 -8.78 -10.24 -7.61
C GLY A 137 -9.85 -11.10 -6.92
N CYS A 138 -9.87 -11.18 -5.58
CA CYS A 138 -10.84 -12.02 -4.88
C CYS A 138 -11.18 -11.54 -3.47
N TYR A 139 -12.35 -11.95 -2.98
CA TYR A 139 -12.70 -11.86 -1.55
C TYR A 139 -12.09 -13.05 -0.79
N GLY A 140 -10.82 -12.92 -0.40
CA GLY A 140 -10.07 -14.02 0.24
C GLY A 140 -10.64 -14.45 1.59
N LEU A 141 -11.11 -13.51 2.42
CA LEU A 141 -11.64 -13.79 3.76
C LEU A 141 -12.88 -14.68 3.73
N THR A 142 -13.72 -14.54 2.72
CA THR A 142 -14.98 -15.29 2.52
C THR A 142 -14.83 -16.46 1.56
N LYS A 143 -13.60 -16.94 1.35
CA LYS A 143 -13.22 -18.14 0.60
C LYS A 143 -13.19 -18.02 -0.93
N GLY A 144 -12.91 -16.82 -1.46
CA GLY A 144 -12.41 -16.68 -2.84
C GLY A 144 -13.45 -16.30 -3.90
N GLN A 145 -14.55 -15.65 -3.52
CA GLN A 145 -15.47 -15.07 -4.50
C GLN A 145 -14.74 -14.04 -5.38
N PHE A 146 -15.23 -13.82 -6.61
CA PHE A 146 -14.71 -12.78 -7.49
C PHE A 146 -14.86 -11.41 -6.87
N SER A 147 -13.80 -10.64 -6.90
CA SER A 147 -13.86 -9.21 -6.63
C SER A 147 -14.11 -8.43 -7.91
N PRO A 148 -14.36 -7.12 -7.85
CA PRO A 148 -14.53 -6.29 -9.04
C PRO A 148 -13.29 -6.19 -9.94
N THR A 149 -12.12 -6.56 -9.46
CA THR A 149 -10.87 -6.58 -10.22
C THR A 149 -10.50 -7.98 -10.75
N ALA A 150 -11.38 -8.98 -10.53
CA ALA A 150 -11.16 -10.34 -10.99
C ALA A 150 -11.11 -10.42 -12.52
N ASP A 151 -10.21 -11.26 -13.04
CA ASP A 151 -10.07 -11.46 -14.48
C ASP A 151 -11.35 -12.02 -15.09
N MET A 152 -11.81 -11.45 -16.20
CA MET A 152 -12.92 -12.01 -16.98
C MET A 152 -12.53 -13.39 -17.49
N GLY A 153 -13.44 -14.35 -17.38
CA GLY A 153 -13.20 -15.76 -17.75
C GLY A 153 -12.55 -16.59 -16.65
N SER A 154 -12.10 -15.99 -15.53
CA SER A 154 -11.62 -16.77 -14.39
C SER A 154 -12.73 -17.64 -13.79
N THR A 155 -12.34 -18.77 -13.17
CA THR A 155 -13.31 -19.76 -12.70
C THR A 155 -13.10 -20.08 -11.23
N LEU A 156 -14.18 -20.03 -10.44
CA LEU A 156 -14.17 -20.49 -9.05
C LEU A 156 -14.04 -22.01 -8.96
N LYS A 157 -13.60 -22.50 -7.81
CA LYS A 157 -13.59 -23.96 -7.52
C LYS A 157 -14.96 -24.63 -7.65
N THR A 158 -16.04 -23.85 -7.59
CA THR A 158 -17.42 -24.30 -7.81
C THR A 158 -17.83 -24.42 -9.28
N GLY A 159 -16.95 -24.04 -10.22
CA GLY A 159 -17.22 -24.04 -11.67
C GLY A 159 -17.90 -22.77 -12.18
N VAL A 160 -18.20 -21.79 -11.32
CA VAL A 160 -18.77 -20.49 -11.75
C VAL A 160 -17.69 -19.67 -12.45
N VAL A 161 -18.00 -19.14 -13.63
CA VAL A 161 -17.11 -18.30 -14.44
C VAL A 161 -17.44 -16.82 -14.22
N ASN A 162 -16.42 -15.98 -14.14
CA ASN A 162 -16.59 -14.52 -14.11
C ASN A 162 -16.86 -14.02 -15.54
N ASP A 163 -18.01 -13.45 -15.78
CA ASP A 163 -18.43 -12.89 -17.07
C ASP A 163 -18.31 -11.35 -17.12
N LEU A 164 -17.90 -10.72 -16.01
CA LEU A 164 -17.74 -9.27 -15.92
C LEU A 164 -16.31 -8.83 -16.17
N PRO A 165 -16.10 -7.72 -16.90
CA PRO A 165 -14.78 -7.12 -17.03
C PRO A 165 -14.31 -6.52 -15.70
N PRO A 166 -12.99 -6.55 -15.43
CA PRO A 166 -12.42 -5.96 -14.22
C PRO A 166 -12.56 -4.43 -14.22
N ILE A 167 -12.78 -3.86 -13.02
CA ILE A 167 -12.69 -2.42 -12.79
C ILE A 167 -11.21 -2.05 -12.64
N ASP A 168 -10.73 -1.10 -13.45
CA ASP A 168 -9.42 -0.48 -13.26
C ASP A 168 -9.53 0.68 -12.28
N THR A 169 -9.07 0.45 -11.04
CA THR A 169 -9.12 1.44 -9.95
C THR A 169 -8.20 2.64 -10.20
N CYS A 170 -7.07 2.45 -10.89
CA CYS A 170 -6.17 3.54 -11.27
C CYS A 170 -6.81 4.43 -12.34
N ALA A 171 -7.34 3.86 -13.41
CA ALA A 171 -8.03 4.61 -14.46
C ALA A 171 -9.22 5.39 -13.89
N LEU A 172 -10.00 4.76 -13.00
CA LEU A 172 -11.11 5.43 -12.32
C LEU A 172 -10.61 6.60 -11.45
N ALA A 173 -9.56 6.42 -10.67
CA ALA A 173 -9.01 7.48 -9.83
C ALA A 173 -8.52 8.69 -10.65
N ILE A 174 -7.86 8.44 -11.80
CA ILE A 174 -7.42 9.49 -12.73
C ILE A 174 -8.63 10.25 -13.26
N GLN A 175 -9.67 9.56 -13.71
CA GLN A 175 -10.91 10.19 -14.21
C GLN A 175 -11.60 11.05 -13.15
N LEU A 176 -11.46 10.71 -11.88
CA LEU A 176 -12.01 11.46 -10.76
C LEU A 176 -11.13 12.63 -10.30
N GLY A 177 -9.97 12.84 -10.93
CA GLY A 177 -9.06 13.93 -10.63
C GLY A 177 -8.19 13.69 -9.41
N ALA A 178 -7.90 12.44 -9.05
CA ALA A 178 -6.93 12.13 -8.00
C ALA A 178 -5.56 12.72 -8.36
N THR A 179 -4.90 13.34 -7.38
CA THR A 179 -3.65 14.09 -7.61
C THR A 179 -2.39 13.23 -7.48
N PHE A 180 -2.52 12.01 -6.98
CA PHE A 180 -1.48 10.98 -6.95
C PHE A 180 -2.14 9.62 -7.21
N VAL A 181 -1.74 8.95 -8.26
CA VAL A 181 -2.19 7.60 -8.62
C VAL A 181 -0.98 6.77 -8.99
N ALA A 182 -0.85 5.61 -8.36
CA ALA A 182 0.22 4.66 -8.66
C ALA A 182 -0.30 3.23 -8.66
N ARG A 183 0.29 2.38 -9.50
CA ARG A 183 0.16 0.94 -9.42
C ARG A 183 1.51 0.34 -9.07
N SER A 184 1.54 -0.65 -8.20
CA SER A 184 2.74 -1.31 -7.75
C SER A 184 2.48 -2.80 -7.53
N PHE A 185 3.54 -3.52 -7.21
CA PHE A 185 3.50 -4.95 -6.95
C PHE A 185 4.12 -5.28 -5.58
N SER A 186 3.44 -6.11 -4.80
CA SER A 186 3.92 -6.54 -3.48
C SER A 186 5.25 -7.31 -3.52
N GLY A 187 5.60 -7.88 -4.69
CA GLY A 187 6.87 -8.56 -4.93
C GLY A 187 8.04 -7.61 -5.27
N ASP A 188 7.77 -6.43 -5.82
CA ASP A 188 8.79 -5.40 -6.03
C ASP A 188 8.90 -4.47 -4.81
N LYS A 189 9.83 -4.86 -3.94
CA LYS A 189 10.05 -4.16 -2.68
C LYS A 189 10.64 -2.76 -2.88
N LYS A 190 11.49 -2.57 -3.90
CA LYS A 190 12.17 -1.30 -4.15
C LYS A 190 11.16 -0.28 -4.65
N GLN A 191 10.43 -0.58 -5.72
CA GLN A 191 9.43 0.28 -6.32
C GLN A 191 8.33 0.62 -5.31
N LEU A 192 7.75 -0.39 -4.63
CA LEU A 192 6.67 -0.16 -3.67
C LEU A 192 7.11 0.76 -2.52
N THR A 193 8.36 0.61 -2.03
CA THR A 193 8.88 1.50 -0.97
C THR A 193 9.03 2.93 -1.48
N ALA A 194 9.52 3.14 -2.71
CA ALA A 194 9.65 4.46 -3.31
C ALA A 194 8.28 5.13 -3.51
N VAL A 195 7.31 4.39 -4.04
CA VAL A 195 5.91 4.85 -4.21
C VAL A 195 5.28 5.25 -2.86
N LEU A 196 5.47 4.44 -1.82
CA LEU A 196 4.95 4.76 -0.48
C LEU A 196 5.61 6.00 0.13
N LYS A 197 6.91 6.19 -0.06
CA LYS A 197 7.61 7.42 0.37
C LYS A 197 7.06 8.65 -0.35
N ALA A 198 6.87 8.57 -1.67
CA ALA A 198 6.29 9.64 -2.48
C ALA A 198 4.87 9.98 -2.01
N ALA A 199 4.04 8.95 -1.73
CA ALA A 199 2.70 9.12 -1.20
C ALA A 199 2.68 9.79 0.18
N ILE A 200 3.63 9.47 1.07
CA ILE A 200 3.79 10.13 2.37
C ILE A 200 4.14 11.61 2.21
N GLY A 201 4.92 11.97 1.19
CA GLY A 201 5.27 13.36 0.87
C GLY A 201 4.19 14.13 0.13
N HIS A 202 3.18 13.45 -0.42
CA HIS A 202 2.13 14.05 -1.24
C HIS A 202 1.12 14.86 -0.41
N ARG A 203 0.61 15.95 -1.00
CA ARG A 203 -0.45 16.77 -0.42
C ARG A 203 -1.76 16.56 -1.17
N GLY A 204 -2.66 15.79 -0.59
CA GLY A 204 -3.92 15.36 -1.19
C GLY A 204 -4.09 13.86 -1.07
N THR A 205 -5.08 13.30 -1.77
CA THR A 205 -5.28 11.85 -1.79
C THR A 205 -4.21 11.17 -2.64
N ALA A 206 -3.42 10.31 -2.02
CA ALA A 206 -2.51 9.41 -2.73
C ALA A 206 -3.15 8.03 -2.83
N MET A 207 -3.58 7.63 -4.00
CA MET A 207 -4.15 6.31 -4.29
C MET A 207 -3.06 5.40 -4.85
N ILE A 208 -2.89 4.25 -4.22
CA ILE A 208 -1.92 3.22 -4.63
C ILE A 208 -2.67 1.89 -4.77
N ASP A 209 -2.70 1.36 -5.97
CA ASP A 209 -3.19 0.01 -6.27
C ASP A 209 -2.00 -0.95 -6.26
N VAL A 210 -1.96 -1.87 -5.30
CA VAL A 210 -0.85 -2.81 -5.13
C VAL A 210 -1.31 -4.21 -5.48
N LEU A 211 -0.84 -4.74 -6.61
CA LEU A 211 -1.04 -6.14 -6.96
C LEU A 211 -0.45 -7.03 -5.86
N SER A 212 -1.31 -7.80 -5.21
CA SER A 212 -1.03 -8.50 -3.97
C SER A 212 -1.55 -9.94 -4.02
N PRO A 213 -0.82 -10.88 -4.62
CA PRO A 213 -1.30 -12.23 -4.90
C PRO A 213 -1.90 -12.94 -3.68
N CYS A 214 -3.07 -13.54 -3.87
CA CYS A 214 -3.70 -14.40 -2.88
C CYS A 214 -3.27 -15.85 -3.09
N VAL A 215 -2.26 -16.32 -2.35
CA VAL A 215 -1.69 -17.67 -2.47
C VAL A 215 -2.69 -18.81 -2.26
N THR A 216 -3.87 -18.51 -1.73
CA THR A 216 -4.91 -19.52 -1.46
C THR A 216 -5.95 -19.62 -2.59
N PHE A 217 -6.28 -18.48 -3.22
CA PHE A 217 -7.43 -18.43 -4.13
C PHE A 217 -7.11 -17.86 -5.50
N ASN A 218 -6.08 -17.05 -5.67
CA ASN A 218 -5.79 -16.38 -6.94
C ASN A 218 -4.27 -16.17 -7.18
N ASP A 219 -3.50 -17.24 -7.01
CA ASP A 219 -2.08 -17.30 -7.37
C ASP A 219 -1.84 -18.59 -8.19
N HIS A 220 -2.41 -18.63 -9.38
CA HIS A 220 -2.38 -19.79 -10.28
C HIS A 220 -2.13 -19.36 -11.72
N GLU A 221 -1.81 -20.31 -12.57
CA GLU A 221 -1.67 -20.07 -14.00
C GLU A 221 -2.98 -19.48 -14.59
N GLY A 222 -2.84 -18.47 -15.45
CA GLY A 222 -3.95 -17.73 -16.05
C GLY A 222 -4.47 -16.54 -15.23
N SER A 223 -4.05 -16.39 -13.97
CA SER A 223 -4.40 -15.18 -13.19
C SER A 223 -3.42 -14.05 -13.45
N THR A 224 -3.93 -12.87 -13.85
CA THR A 224 -3.13 -11.64 -13.99
C THR A 224 -2.64 -11.09 -12.64
N LYS A 225 -3.15 -11.61 -11.52
CA LYS A 225 -2.76 -11.24 -10.16
C LYS A 225 -1.77 -12.24 -9.54
N SER A 226 -1.34 -13.29 -10.27
CA SER A 226 -0.39 -14.27 -9.74
C SER A 226 1.03 -13.73 -9.68
N TYR A 227 1.86 -14.26 -8.76
CA TYR A 227 3.27 -13.89 -8.67
C TYR A 227 4.03 -14.14 -9.97
N ALA A 228 3.74 -15.25 -10.65
CA ALA A 228 4.39 -15.62 -11.90
C ALA A 228 4.04 -14.64 -13.02
N TYR A 229 2.74 -14.33 -13.17
CA TYR A 229 2.28 -13.40 -14.20
C TYR A 229 2.85 -12.00 -13.98
N VAL A 230 2.68 -11.44 -12.79
CA VAL A 230 3.14 -10.05 -12.53
C VAL A 230 4.64 -9.93 -12.73
N LYS A 231 5.46 -10.88 -12.25
CA LYS A 231 6.91 -10.86 -12.48
C LYS A 231 7.31 -10.90 -13.95
N SER A 232 6.55 -11.57 -14.79
CA SER A 232 6.87 -11.66 -16.23
C SER A 232 6.34 -10.49 -17.05
N HIS A 233 5.48 -9.64 -16.44
CA HIS A 233 4.84 -8.48 -17.07
C HIS A 233 5.09 -7.19 -16.27
N ASP A 234 5.99 -7.24 -15.30
CA ASP A 234 6.40 -6.07 -14.50
C ASP A 234 7.40 -5.26 -15.31
N ASP A 235 6.85 -4.43 -16.20
CA ASP A 235 7.60 -3.49 -17.02
C ASP A 235 7.21 -2.08 -16.55
N PRO A 236 7.99 -1.47 -15.66
CA PRO A 236 7.66 -0.17 -15.11
C PRO A 236 7.78 0.89 -16.21
N LEU A 237 6.74 1.73 -16.33
CA LEU A 237 6.74 2.86 -17.27
C LEU A 237 7.90 3.82 -17.01
N GLU A 238 8.28 3.95 -15.73
CA GLU A 238 9.41 4.77 -15.27
C GLU A 238 10.07 4.12 -14.04
N GLU A 239 11.39 4.18 -13.96
CA GLU A 239 12.09 3.88 -12.72
C GLU A 239 11.91 5.05 -11.75
N LEU A 240 11.25 4.80 -10.62
CA LEU A 240 11.00 5.78 -9.58
C LEU A 240 11.96 5.57 -8.41
N ASP A 241 12.71 6.61 -8.06
CA ASP A 241 13.30 6.74 -6.74
C ASP A 241 12.80 8.02 -6.07
N PHE A 242 12.70 8.02 -4.75
CA PHE A 242 12.19 9.14 -3.99
C PHE A 242 13.21 9.58 -2.94
N VAL A 243 13.75 10.78 -3.12
CA VAL A 243 14.64 11.41 -2.15
C VAL A 243 13.83 12.40 -1.31
N PRO A 244 13.69 12.18 0.01
CA PRO A 244 12.99 13.12 0.88
C PRO A 244 13.72 14.48 0.92
N TYR A 245 12.97 15.56 1.10
CA TYR A 245 13.50 16.93 1.16
C TYR A 245 14.56 17.18 2.22
N PHE A 246 14.71 16.27 3.19
CA PHE A 246 15.68 16.33 4.28
C PHE A 246 16.91 15.44 4.03
N GLU A 247 17.00 14.78 2.88
CA GLU A 247 18.19 14.03 2.45
C GLU A 247 18.91 14.82 1.34
N ASP A 248 20.24 14.85 1.41
CA ASP A 248 21.05 15.47 0.36
C ASP A 248 21.18 14.53 -0.83
N ILE A 249 21.04 15.10 -2.04
CA ILE A 249 21.30 14.37 -3.27
C ILE A 249 22.79 14.53 -3.57
N ASN A 250 23.55 13.46 -3.38
CA ASN A 250 24.96 13.38 -3.77
C ASN A 250 25.06 12.77 -5.17
N VAL A 251 25.59 13.54 -6.10
CA VAL A 251 25.86 13.06 -7.46
C VAL A 251 27.38 12.94 -7.62
N ASP A 252 27.89 11.72 -7.67
CA ASP A 252 29.28 11.47 -8.03
C ASP A 252 29.39 11.49 -9.57
N TYR A 253 30.16 12.42 -10.09
CA TYR A 253 30.45 12.49 -11.52
C TYR A 253 31.95 12.73 -11.77
N GLU A 254 32.46 12.18 -12.84
CA GLU A 254 33.81 12.52 -13.30
C GLU A 254 33.77 13.88 -14.04
N PRO A 255 34.64 14.83 -13.69
CA PRO A 255 34.71 16.10 -14.39
C PRO A 255 34.91 15.94 -15.89
N GLY A 256 34.05 16.59 -16.69
CA GLY A 256 34.10 16.52 -18.15
C GLY A 256 33.26 15.40 -18.79
N THR A 257 32.49 14.63 -18.00
CA THR A 257 31.52 13.67 -18.52
C THR A 257 30.11 14.30 -18.57
N THR A 258 29.34 13.93 -19.58
CA THR A 258 27.92 14.27 -19.66
C THR A 258 27.15 13.15 -19.02
N GLN A 259 26.41 13.42 -17.94
CA GLN A 259 25.48 12.47 -17.36
C GLN A 259 24.10 12.67 -17.98
N GLU A 260 23.50 11.60 -18.49
CA GLU A 260 22.07 11.60 -18.80
C GLU A 260 21.30 11.45 -17.48
N VAL A 261 20.62 12.52 -17.09
CA VAL A 261 19.60 12.46 -16.05
C VAL A 261 18.35 11.90 -16.72
N ARG A 262 18.03 10.66 -16.41
CA ARG A 262 16.79 10.02 -16.84
C ARG A 262 15.69 10.21 -15.82
#